data_2ebfa61a994af216226755d3347be877
#
_entry.id   2ebfa61a994af216226755d3347be877
#
_cell.length_a   1.000
_cell.length_b   1.000
_cell.length_c   1.000
_cell.angle_alpha   90.00
_cell.angle_beta   90.00
_cell.angle_gamma   90.00
#
_symmetry.space_group_name_H-M   'P 1'
#
loop_
_entity.id
_entity.type
_entity.pdbx_description
1 polymer ?
#
loop_
_entity_poly.entity_id
_entity_poly.type
_entity_poly.pdbx_seq_one_letter_code
_entity_poly.pdbx_strand_id
1 'polypeptide(L)'
;MRRYLSVVILLVFFIPEIGIAKTSTIDVKRSRALIRKGPGSFYEVIAAVPKGTVLDTMGISGAWVKVRFREKNGFVSEKVAEKAAPKIDIFTQLAYHPAALKLSGHGMAAGAKGFAMRFSEQIKGNRHLIDRLSAYQLDPGLYEQFRDETYKNQDLSKLHKRFPLPKTPIRSDYTMLEEGIGLAIASKIGGLKLYDNKRILDYINLVGNLLVEASPGYDLSFKFFVIDQPFVNAFACPSGYIFISKGLLQFIKNEAELAAVLGHEIAHVVYQHGLKELEKRKPIIIAEDAFSQLNSELPQEKNDRFKAIESELDDFALSVYETIFSGRLAKYEFEADRLGMIFAARCGYTPGRMADLLKRLVRSRTLSDNEHYTPEQNQKRLNNLEKELHSNKWKGHFNDFQQRWDSYTKNLK
;
A
#
# COMPACT_ATOMS: atom_id res chain seq x y z
N MET A 1 -38.90 83.41 24.63
CA MET A 1 -39.28 82.03 24.20
C MET A 1 -38.04 81.35 23.62
N ARG A 2 -37.35 80.53 24.43
CA ARG A 2 -36.23 79.72 24.01
C ARG A 2 -36.75 78.28 23.80
N ARG A 3 -36.68 77.81 22.54
CA ARG A 3 -37.00 76.42 22.17
C ARG A 3 -35.73 75.56 22.37
N TYR A 4 -35.82 74.58 23.30
CA TYR A 4 -34.82 73.54 23.48
C TYR A 4 -35.07 72.46 22.44
N LEU A 5 -34.05 72.19 21.59
CA LEU A 5 -34.03 71.08 20.66
C LEU A 5 -33.38 69.87 21.33
N SER A 6 -34.17 68.87 21.68
CA SER A 6 -33.63 67.61 22.23
C SER A 6 -33.10 66.73 21.10
N VAL A 7 -31.80 66.53 21.07
CA VAL A 7 -31.14 65.60 20.16
C VAL A 7 -31.20 64.21 20.82
N VAL A 8 -31.99 63.30 20.28
CA VAL A 8 -31.99 61.88 20.65
C VAL A 8 -30.86 61.20 19.87
N ILE A 9 -29.79 60.83 20.55
CA ILE A 9 -28.67 59.99 19.98
C ILE A 9 -29.13 58.56 20.03
N LEU A 10 -29.46 57.96 18.86
CA LEU A 10 -29.76 56.55 18.70
C LEU A 10 -28.40 55.81 18.64
N LEU A 11 -28.03 55.20 19.75
CA LEU A 11 -26.87 54.28 19.79
C LEU A 11 -27.28 52.97 19.10
N VAL A 12 -26.86 52.79 17.83
CA VAL A 12 -26.95 51.52 17.12
C VAL A 12 -25.81 50.64 17.61
N PHE A 13 -26.15 49.68 18.45
CA PHE A 13 -25.25 48.60 18.81
C PHE A 13 -25.06 47.69 17.59
N PHE A 14 -23.89 47.79 16.96
CA PHE A 14 -23.43 46.79 16.02
C PHE A 14 -23.08 45.52 16.82
N ILE A 15 -23.97 44.54 16.84
CA ILE A 15 -23.64 43.17 17.28
C ILE A 15 -22.91 42.55 16.07
N PRO A 16 -21.62 42.22 16.19
CA PRO A 16 -20.98 41.45 15.11
C PRO A 16 -21.71 40.10 15.06
N GLU A 17 -22.36 39.81 13.92
CA GLU A 17 -22.75 38.44 13.60
C GLU A 17 -21.48 37.58 13.68
N ILE A 18 -21.40 36.75 14.73
CA ILE A 18 -20.44 35.68 14.81
C ILE A 18 -20.87 34.72 13.71
N GLY A 19 -20.29 34.91 12.51
CA GLY A 19 -20.45 33.97 11.42
C GLY A 19 -19.97 32.62 11.91
N ILE A 20 -20.92 31.73 12.21
CA ILE A 20 -20.62 30.31 12.43
C ILE A 20 -19.98 29.83 11.14
N ALA A 21 -18.66 29.71 11.14
CA ALA A 21 -17.93 29.15 10.03
C ALA A 21 -18.56 27.77 9.75
N LYS A 22 -19.18 27.64 8.57
CA LYS A 22 -19.83 26.41 8.14
C LYS A 22 -18.71 25.35 8.10
N THR A 23 -18.63 24.52 9.13
CA THR A 23 -17.66 23.41 9.17
C THR A 23 -18.00 22.51 8.01
N SER A 24 -17.11 22.40 7.05
CA SER A 24 -17.25 21.42 5.98
C SER A 24 -17.04 20.03 6.58
N THR A 25 -17.78 19.06 6.07
CA THR A 25 -17.71 17.67 6.56
C THR A 25 -17.34 16.72 5.43
N ILE A 26 -16.79 15.57 5.80
CA ILE A 26 -16.55 14.45 4.87
C ILE A 26 -17.29 13.20 5.38
N ASP A 27 -18.09 12.58 4.50
CA ASP A 27 -18.85 11.39 4.80
C ASP A 27 -18.04 10.13 4.45
N VAL A 28 -17.93 9.20 5.38
CA VAL A 28 -17.28 7.91 5.14
C VAL A 28 -18.25 7.00 4.38
N LYS A 29 -17.97 6.79 3.10
CA LYS A 29 -18.75 5.90 2.19
C LYS A 29 -18.12 4.52 2.01
N ARG A 30 -16.86 4.35 2.41
CA ARG A 30 -16.14 3.07 2.45
C ARG A 30 -16.60 2.26 3.67
N SER A 31 -16.33 0.95 3.67
CA SER A 31 -16.65 0.06 4.80
C SER A 31 -16.06 0.57 6.12
N ARG A 32 -14.85 1.11 6.04
CA ARG A 32 -14.16 1.80 7.14
C ARG A 32 -13.29 2.94 6.60
N ALA A 33 -12.93 3.88 7.48
CA ALA A 33 -11.88 4.86 7.24
C ALA A 33 -10.87 4.81 8.37
N LEU A 34 -9.58 4.86 8.00
CA LEU A 34 -8.46 4.93 8.95
C LEU A 34 -8.08 6.39 9.15
N ILE A 35 -8.19 6.86 10.39
CA ILE A 35 -7.72 8.19 10.79
C ILE A 35 -6.28 8.04 11.24
N ARG A 36 -5.37 8.77 10.59
CA ARG A 36 -3.93 8.69 10.80
C ARG A 36 -3.40 9.96 11.46
N LYS A 37 -2.24 9.87 12.08
CA LYS A 37 -1.56 10.97 12.75
C LYS A 37 -1.05 12.05 11.78
N GLY A 38 -0.79 11.68 10.53
CA GLY A 38 -0.31 12.56 9.47
C GLY A 38 -0.84 12.19 8.09
N PRO A 39 -0.54 13.00 7.05
CA PRO A 39 -1.03 12.84 5.69
C PRO A 39 -0.18 11.85 4.88
N GLY A 40 -0.25 10.56 5.22
CA GLY A 40 0.46 9.49 4.54
C GLY A 40 0.09 8.11 5.09
N SER A 41 0.18 7.09 4.27
CA SER A 41 -0.21 5.72 4.65
C SER A 41 0.71 5.08 5.68
N PHE A 42 1.94 5.55 5.82
CA PHE A 42 2.92 5.09 6.79
C PHE A 42 2.76 5.72 8.19
N TYR A 43 1.94 6.80 8.33
CA TYR A 43 1.65 7.35 9.65
C TYR A 43 0.78 6.42 10.49
N GLU A 44 1.00 6.47 11.79
CA GLU A 44 0.25 5.72 12.80
C GLU A 44 -1.26 5.91 12.65
N VAL A 45 -2.01 4.81 12.73
CA VAL A 45 -3.48 4.83 12.77
C VAL A 45 -3.93 5.14 14.19
N ILE A 46 -4.56 6.29 14.40
CA ILE A 46 -5.08 6.72 15.70
C ILE A 46 -6.53 6.30 15.96
N ALA A 47 -7.30 6.05 14.90
CA ALA A 47 -8.65 5.53 14.98
C ALA A 47 -9.08 4.89 13.67
N ALA A 48 -10.11 4.03 13.75
CA ALA A 48 -10.85 3.53 12.61
C ALA A 48 -12.34 3.82 12.81
N VAL A 49 -13.01 4.32 11.79
CA VAL A 49 -14.42 4.66 11.83
C VAL A 49 -15.19 3.92 10.74
N PRO A 50 -16.43 3.47 11.04
CA PRO A 50 -17.24 2.72 10.09
C PRO A 50 -17.87 3.62 9.03
N LYS A 51 -18.44 2.99 7.99
CA LYS A 51 -19.28 3.63 6.98
C LYS A 51 -20.42 4.42 7.63
N GLY A 52 -20.72 5.58 7.08
CA GLY A 52 -21.76 6.49 7.56
C GLY A 52 -21.27 7.46 8.65
N THR A 53 -20.01 7.36 9.08
CA THR A 53 -19.42 8.36 9.98
C THR A 53 -19.23 9.67 9.22
N VAL A 54 -19.67 10.78 9.82
CA VAL A 54 -19.44 12.14 9.34
C VAL A 54 -18.29 12.74 10.17
N LEU A 55 -17.28 13.27 9.50
CA LEU A 55 -16.10 13.86 10.13
C LEU A 55 -16.01 15.34 9.77
N ASP A 56 -15.78 16.20 10.77
CA ASP A 56 -15.54 17.62 10.56
C ASP A 56 -14.18 17.81 9.87
N THR A 57 -14.16 18.55 8.76
CA THR A 57 -12.93 18.83 8.04
C THR A 57 -12.28 20.12 8.52
N MET A 58 -10.93 20.11 8.58
CA MET A 58 -10.13 21.24 9.06
C MET A 58 -9.16 21.77 7.97
N GLY A 59 -9.04 21.08 6.84
CA GLY A 59 -8.15 21.44 5.75
C GLY A 59 -7.76 20.24 4.89
N ILE A 60 -6.97 20.48 3.86
CA ILE A 60 -6.52 19.47 2.88
C ILE A 60 -5.00 19.53 2.79
N SER A 61 -4.36 18.36 2.70
CA SER A 61 -2.94 18.19 2.47
C SER A 61 -2.73 17.12 1.38
N GLY A 62 -2.57 17.57 0.13
CA GLY A 62 -2.56 16.68 -1.03
C GLY A 62 -3.89 15.91 -1.15
N ALA A 63 -3.81 14.58 -1.19
CA ALA A 63 -4.98 13.68 -1.22
C ALA A 63 -5.50 13.30 0.19
N TRP A 64 -5.06 14.02 1.22
CA TRP A 64 -5.44 13.78 2.60
C TRP A 64 -6.27 14.93 3.16
N VAL A 65 -7.35 14.60 3.84
CA VAL A 65 -8.24 15.56 4.50
C VAL A 65 -7.94 15.55 5.98
N LYS A 66 -7.55 16.71 6.52
CA LYS A 66 -7.40 16.90 7.96
C LYS A 66 -8.77 16.93 8.59
N VAL A 67 -9.01 16.09 9.57
CA VAL A 67 -10.30 15.94 10.24
C VAL A 67 -10.17 16.02 11.75
N ARG A 68 -11.27 16.41 12.40
CA ARG A 68 -11.44 16.29 13.84
C ARG A 68 -12.23 15.03 14.15
N PHE A 69 -11.67 14.20 15.01
CA PHE A 69 -12.35 13.00 15.51
C PHE A 69 -12.28 12.97 17.04
N ARG A 70 -13.42 13.16 17.69
CA ARG A 70 -13.49 13.39 19.14
C ARG A 70 -12.61 14.59 19.52
N GLU A 71 -11.67 14.43 20.46
CA GLU A 71 -10.75 15.47 20.89
C GLU A 71 -9.41 15.48 20.13
N LYS A 72 -9.22 14.60 19.12
CA LYS A 72 -7.97 14.44 18.38
C LYS A 72 -8.13 14.90 16.93
N ASN A 73 -7.09 15.52 16.42
CA ASN A 73 -6.97 15.82 14.99
C ASN A 73 -6.21 14.67 14.30
N GLY A 74 -6.62 14.35 13.08
CA GLY A 74 -5.97 13.35 12.27
C GLY A 74 -6.20 13.59 10.78
N PHE A 75 -5.82 12.65 9.96
CA PHE A 75 -5.94 12.71 8.50
C PHE A 75 -6.63 11.45 7.98
N VAL A 76 -7.56 11.65 7.05
CA VAL A 76 -8.19 10.57 6.28
C VAL A 76 -7.91 10.77 4.80
N SER A 77 -7.85 9.68 4.04
CA SER A 77 -7.80 9.75 2.58
C SER A 77 -9.08 10.42 2.03
N GLU A 78 -8.96 11.26 1.00
CA GLU A 78 -10.12 11.81 0.30
C GLU A 78 -11.04 10.74 -0.29
N LYS A 79 -10.50 9.56 -0.61
CA LYS A 79 -11.25 8.42 -1.14
C LYS A 79 -12.28 7.85 -0.16
N VAL A 80 -12.23 8.19 1.13
CA VAL A 80 -13.27 7.74 2.08
C VAL A 80 -14.65 8.25 1.69
N ALA A 81 -14.73 9.37 0.95
CA ALA A 81 -15.96 9.94 0.42
C ALA A 81 -16.43 9.27 -0.89
N GLU A 82 -15.62 8.44 -1.51
CA GLU A 82 -16.01 7.70 -2.71
C GLU A 82 -16.87 6.48 -2.33
N LYS A 83 -17.83 6.14 -3.19
CA LYS A 83 -18.56 4.86 -3.02
C LYS A 83 -17.57 3.71 -3.08
N ALA A 84 -17.81 2.68 -2.26
CA ALA A 84 -17.03 1.45 -2.35
C ALA A 84 -17.00 0.94 -3.79
N ALA A 85 -15.85 0.43 -4.23
CA ALA A 85 -15.74 -0.23 -5.52
C ALA A 85 -16.78 -1.37 -5.62
N PRO A 86 -17.31 -1.68 -6.81
CA PRO A 86 -18.26 -2.77 -6.96
C PRO A 86 -17.67 -4.09 -6.43
N LYS A 87 -18.55 -4.92 -5.88
CA LYS A 87 -18.27 -6.19 -5.20
C LYS A 87 -17.66 -7.24 -6.14
N ILE A 88 -16.42 -7.13 -6.52
CA ILE A 88 -15.76 -8.16 -7.37
C ILE A 88 -14.57 -8.79 -6.63
N ASP A 89 -14.33 -8.38 -5.41
CA ASP A 89 -13.18 -8.79 -4.64
C ASP A 89 -13.59 -9.81 -3.56
N ILE A 90 -12.96 -10.96 -3.60
CA ILE A 90 -13.14 -12.06 -2.67
C ILE A 90 -13.04 -11.59 -1.21
N PHE A 91 -12.09 -10.70 -0.89
CA PHE A 91 -11.96 -10.17 0.46
C PHE A 91 -13.06 -9.18 0.82
N THR A 92 -13.65 -8.46 -0.14
CA THR A 92 -14.80 -7.60 0.09
C THR A 92 -16.07 -8.43 0.32
N GLN A 93 -16.21 -9.56 -0.36
CA GLN A 93 -17.31 -10.51 -0.11
C GLN A 93 -17.18 -11.16 1.27
N LEU A 94 -15.96 -11.52 1.67
CA LEU A 94 -15.65 -12.09 2.97
C LEU A 94 -15.81 -11.08 4.14
N ALA A 95 -15.66 -9.77 3.87
CA ALA A 95 -15.73 -8.71 4.87
C ALA A 95 -17.15 -8.12 5.08
N TYR A 96 -18.13 -8.55 4.30
CA TYR A 96 -19.45 -7.90 4.30
C TYR A 96 -20.41 -8.53 5.32
N HIS A 97 -20.10 -8.39 6.63
CA HIS A 97 -21.12 -8.53 7.69
C HIS A 97 -21.20 -7.26 8.52
N PRO A 98 -22.45 -6.77 8.79
CA PRO A 98 -22.69 -5.48 9.41
C PRO A 98 -22.52 -5.44 10.94
N ALA A 99 -22.01 -6.47 11.56
CA ALA A 99 -21.57 -6.38 12.95
C ALA A 99 -20.30 -5.52 12.97
N ALA A 100 -20.50 -4.21 12.80
CA ALA A 100 -19.46 -3.20 12.93
C ALA A 100 -18.93 -3.25 14.37
N LEU A 101 -17.95 -4.12 14.59
CA LEU A 101 -17.11 -4.06 15.77
C LEU A 101 -16.49 -2.65 15.79
N LYS A 102 -16.85 -1.87 16.79
CA LYS A 102 -16.20 -0.58 17.11
C LYS A 102 -14.79 -0.84 17.61
N LEU A 103 -13.94 -1.44 16.77
CA LEU A 103 -12.56 -1.74 17.10
C LEU A 103 -11.73 -0.46 17.00
N SER A 104 -10.90 -0.24 17.99
CA SER A 104 -9.82 0.76 17.90
C SER A 104 -8.82 0.32 16.83
N GLY A 105 -7.99 1.25 16.28
CA GLY A 105 -6.89 0.87 15.39
C GLY A 105 -5.98 -0.23 15.96
N HIS A 106 -5.76 -0.23 17.27
CA HIS A 106 -5.03 -1.27 17.99
C HIS A 106 -5.78 -2.62 18.01
N GLY A 107 -7.11 -2.60 18.16
CA GLY A 107 -7.92 -3.82 18.13
C GLY A 107 -7.93 -4.51 16.77
N MET A 108 -7.91 -3.73 15.68
CA MET A 108 -7.80 -4.27 14.32
C MET A 108 -6.43 -4.87 14.03
N ALA A 109 -5.36 -4.19 14.43
CA ALA A 109 -4.01 -4.72 14.30
C ALA A 109 -3.81 -6.01 15.11
N ALA A 110 -4.40 -6.10 16.31
CA ALA A 110 -4.39 -7.31 17.12
C ALA A 110 -5.18 -8.44 16.45
N GLY A 111 -6.33 -8.15 15.84
CA GLY A 111 -7.10 -9.11 15.08
C GLY A 111 -6.34 -9.66 13.87
N ALA A 112 -5.78 -8.79 13.03
CA ALA A 112 -4.96 -9.19 11.89
C ALA A 112 -3.75 -10.04 12.30
N LYS A 113 -3.08 -9.69 13.42
CA LYS A 113 -1.99 -10.50 13.99
C LYS A 113 -2.45 -11.88 14.46
N GLY A 114 -3.61 -11.98 15.11
CA GLY A 114 -4.18 -13.25 15.54
C GLY A 114 -4.41 -14.20 14.36
N PHE A 115 -4.97 -13.66 13.26
CA PHE A 115 -5.09 -14.40 12.00
C PHE A 115 -3.75 -14.79 11.40
N ALA A 116 -2.81 -13.84 11.35
CA ALA A 116 -1.49 -14.11 10.81
C ALA A 116 -0.75 -15.19 11.57
N MET A 117 -0.84 -15.22 12.91
CA MET A 117 -0.23 -16.25 13.74
C MET A 117 -0.79 -17.63 13.42
N ARG A 118 -2.10 -17.73 13.25
CA ARG A 118 -2.76 -18.99 12.91
C ARG A 118 -2.38 -19.46 11.50
N PHE A 119 -2.58 -18.62 10.46
CA PHE A 119 -2.21 -18.97 9.08
C PHE A 119 -0.71 -19.23 8.94
N SER A 120 0.14 -18.56 9.73
CA SER A 120 1.58 -18.81 9.73
C SER A 120 1.94 -20.25 10.12
N GLU A 121 1.19 -20.89 11.02
CA GLU A 121 1.39 -22.30 11.35
C GLU A 121 1.15 -23.21 10.15
N GLN A 122 0.06 -23.00 9.42
CA GLN A 122 -0.34 -23.80 8.27
C GLN A 122 0.65 -23.70 7.11
N ILE A 123 1.08 -22.49 6.77
CA ILE A 123 2.04 -22.28 5.69
C ILE A 123 3.51 -22.43 6.13
N LYS A 124 3.77 -22.90 7.35
CA LYS A 124 5.11 -23.00 7.95
C LYS A 124 5.87 -21.67 7.95
N GLY A 125 5.16 -20.59 8.29
CA GLY A 125 5.73 -19.26 8.47
C GLY A 125 6.44 -19.10 9.81
N ASN A 126 7.21 -18.04 9.96
CA ASN A 126 7.92 -17.72 11.21
C ASN A 126 7.11 -16.76 12.07
N ARG A 127 6.43 -17.27 13.09
CA ARG A 127 5.58 -16.49 14.01
C ARG A 127 6.33 -15.33 14.70
N HIS A 128 7.60 -15.51 15.03
CA HIS A 128 8.40 -14.46 15.69
C HIS A 128 8.63 -13.24 14.79
N LEU A 129 8.50 -13.41 13.47
CA LEU A 129 8.62 -12.30 12.53
C LEU A 129 7.34 -11.46 12.42
N ILE A 130 6.18 -12.00 12.77
CA ILE A 130 4.90 -11.28 12.66
C ILE A 130 4.96 -9.95 13.43
N ASP A 131 5.44 -9.99 14.67
CA ASP A 131 5.58 -8.80 15.49
C ASP A 131 6.65 -7.85 14.92
N ARG A 132 7.80 -8.37 14.51
CA ARG A 132 8.87 -7.57 13.91
C ARG A 132 8.44 -6.86 12.64
N LEU A 133 7.77 -7.56 11.71
CA LEU A 133 7.27 -7.01 10.45
C LEU A 133 6.19 -5.96 10.69
N SER A 134 5.25 -6.25 11.59
CA SER A 134 4.14 -5.33 11.88
C SER A 134 4.60 -4.08 12.66
N ALA A 135 5.63 -4.19 13.50
CA ALA A 135 6.12 -3.11 14.34
C ALA A 135 6.94 -2.06 13.57
N TYR A 136 7.48 -2.38 12.38
CA TYR A 136 8.25 -1.42 11.61
C TYR A 136 7.42 -0.17 11.28
N GLN A 137 7.98 0.99 11.53
CA GLN A 137 7.41 2.29 11.18
C GLN A 137 8.51 3.16 10.57
N LEU A 138 8.19 3.77 9.44
CA LEU A 138 9.05 4.76 8.80
C LEU A 138 8.98 6.06 9.61
N ASP A 139 10.14 6.67 9.84
CA ASP A 139 10.22 7.99 10.48
C ASP A 139 9.64 9.06 9.55
N PRO A 140 8.59 9.78 9.97
CA PRO A 140 7.97 10.80 9.13
C PRO A 140 8.89 11.97 8.78
N GLY A 141 9.75 12.40 9.70
CA GLY A 141 10.68 13.50 9.45
C GLY A 141 11.74 13.12 8.42
N LEU A 142 12.26 11.89 8.53
CA LEU A 142 13.19 11.35 7.53
C LEU A 142 12.53 11.23 6.14
N TYR A 143 11.24 10.82 6.11
CA TYR A 143 10.50 10.74 4.84
C TYR A 143 10.25 12.11 4.22
N GLU A 144 9.82 13.09 5.00
CA GLU A 144 9.58 14.45 4.50
C GLU A 144 10.87 15.06 3.92
N GLN A 145 11.99 14.93 4.63
CA GLN A 145 13.29 15.37 4.10
C GLN A 145 13.64 14.68 2.78
N PHE A 146 13.54 13.36 2.72
CA PHE A 146 13.84 12.59 1.50
C PHE A 146 12.95 12.99 0.32
N ARG A 147 11.66 13.17 0.56
CA ARG A 147 10.68 13.62 -0.43
C ARG A 147 11.03 15.00 -0.96
N ASP A 148 11.30 15.96 -0.08
CA ASP A 148 11.61 17.34 -0.46
C ASP A 148 12.92 17.41 -1.25
N GLU A 149 13.94 16.63 -0.87
CA GLU A 149 15.18 16.50 -1.65
C GLU A 149 14.94 15.89 -3.03
N THR A 150 14.08 14.87 -3.14
CA THR A 150 13.77 14.22 -4.41
C THR A 150 13.01 15.14 -5.34
N TYR A 151 12.10 15.95 -4.82
CA TYR A 151 11.23 16.82 -5.61
C TYR A 151 11.76 18.24 -5.80
N LYS A 152 12.90 18.59 -5.21
CA LYS A 152 13.46 19.96 -5.20
C LYS A 152 13.49 20.66 -6.57
N ASN A 153 13.72 19.90 -7.65
CA ASN A 153 13.82 20.39 -9.01
C ASN A 153 12.76 19.78 -9.95
N GLN A 154 11.66 19.27 -9.39
CA GLN A 154 10.61 18.57 -10.14
C GLN A 154 9.29 19.34 -10.10
N ASP A 155 8.65 19.46 -11.24
CA ASP A 155 7.27 19.93 -11.33
C ASP A 155 6.31 18.73 -11.30
N LEU A 156 5.91 18.34 -10.08
CA LEU A 156 5.03 17.20 -9.86
C LEU A 156 3.70 17.34 -10.60
N SER A 157 3.16 18.54 -10.71
CA SER A 157 1.89 18.77 -11.40
C SER A 157 2.02 18.42 -12.90
N LYS A 158 3.12 18.82 -13.53
CA LYS A 158 3.42 18.43 -14.92
C LYS A 158 3.64 16.93 -15.06
N LEU A 159 4.41 16.30 -14.15
CA LEU A 159 4.64 14.87 -14.18
C LEU A 159 3.34 14.09 -14.03
N HIS A 160 2.49 14.46 -13.07
CA HIS A 160 1.22 13.78 -12.83
C HIS A 160 0.24 13.94 -14.01
N LYS A 161 0.19 15.13 -14.64
CA LYS A 161 -0.61 15.35 -15.85
C LYS A 161 -0.09 14.53 -17.04
N ARG A 162 1.22 14.39 -17.16
CA ARG A 162 1.88 13.65 -18.25
C ARG A 162 1.75 12.14 -18.10
N PHE A 163 1.75 11.66 -16.87
CA PHE A 163 1.62 10.24 -16.52
C PHE A 163 0.34 10.00 -15.70
N PRO A 164 -0.85 10.10 -16.33
CA PRO A 164 -2.10 9.88 -15.62
C PRO A 164 -2.20 8.43 -15.14
N LEU A 165 -2.76 8.27 -13.95
CA LEU A 165 -3.07 6.94 -13.42
C LEU A 165 -4.27 6.35 -14.15
N PRO A 166 -4.27 5.03 -14.44
CA PRO A 166 -5.43 4.37 -15.01
C PRO A 166 -6.66 4.53 -14.11
N LYS A 167 -7.81 4.75 -14.72
CA LYS A 167 -9.12 4.78 -14.03
C LYS A 167 -9.55 3.33 -13.70
N THR A 168 -9.01 2.78 -12.66
CA THR A 168 -9.41 1.45 -12.17
C THR A 168 -10.05 1.61 -10.79
N PRO A 169 -11.17 0.95 -10.50
CA PRO A 169 -11.72 0.95 -9.16
C PRO A 169 -10.72 0.25 -8.23
N ILE A 170 -10.09 1.02 -7.35
CA ILE A 170 -9.06 0.56 -6.44
C ILE A 170 -9.62 0.67 -5.04
N ARG A 171 -9.39 -0.37 -4.24
CA ARG A 171 -9.73 -0.31 -2.82
C ARG A 171 -8.83 0.67 -2.09
N SER A 172 -9.40 1.31 -1.10
CA SER A 172 -8.68 2.25 -0.24
C SER A 172 -8.21 1.63 1.08
N ASP A 173 -8.54 0.36 1.34
CA ASP A 173 -8.16 -0.33 2.57
C ASP A 173 -8.08 -1.85 2.37
N TYR A 174 -7.33 -2.51 3.25
CA TYR A 174 -7.30 -3.97 3.37
C TYR A 174 -8.36 -4.43 4.38
N THR A 175 -8.95 -5.60 4.13
CA THR A 175 -9.75 -6.28 5.16
C THR A 175 -8.85 -6.89 6.24
N MET A 176 -9.43 -7.21 7.42
CA MET A 176 -8.65 -7.89 8.47
C MET A 176 -8.12 -9.26 8.01
N LEU A 177 -8.91 -9.98 7.21
CA LEU A 177 -8.52 -11.27 6.66
C LEU A 177 -7.34 -11.10 5.69
N GLU A 178 -7.42 -10.14 4.78
CA GLU A 178 -6.33 -9.84 3.84
C GLU A 178 -5.06 -9.41 4.57
N GLU A 179 -5.17 -8.56 5.59
CA GLU A 179 -4.05 -8.17 6.43
C GLU A 179 -3.43 -9.40 7.14
N GLY A 180 -4.27 -10.30 7.68
CA GLY A 180 -3.82 -11.50 8.35
C GLY A 180 -3.12 -12.48 7.41
N ILE A 181 -3.71 -12.78 6.27
CA ILE A 181 -3.12 -13.66 5.24
C ILE A 181 -1.82 -13.05 4.70
N GLY A 182 -1.85 -11.76 4.36
CA GLY A 182 -0.66 -11.07 3.85
C GLY A 182 0.49 -11.08 4.84
N LEU A 183 0.23 -10.85 6.13
CA LEU A 183 1.22 -10.88 7.19
C LEU A 183 1.74 -12.30 7.47
N ALA A 184 0.89 -13.33 7.37
CA ALA A 184 1.31 -14.73 7.48
C ALA A 184 2.27 -15.12 6.35
N ILE A 185 1.92 -14.77 5.10
CA ILE A 185 2.77 -15.01 3.93
C ILE A 185 4.09 -14.23 4.08
N ALA A 186 4.03 -12.97 4.52
CA ALA A 186 5.20 -12.16 4.80
C ALA A 186 6.11 -12.80 5.87
N SER A 187 5.52 -13.43 6.91
CA SER A 187 6.29 -14.14 7.94
C SER A 187 7.02 -15.36 7.40
N LYS A 188 6.45 -16.04 6.41
CA LYS A 188 7.10 -17.17 5.72
C LYS A 188 8.24 -16.70 4.85
N ILE A 189 8.04 -15.65 4.04
CA ILE A 189 9.07 -15.07 3.18
C ILE A 189 10.20 -14.47 4.03
N GLY A 190 9.87 -13.69 5.06
CA GLY A 190 10.84 -13.14 6.01
C GLY A 190 11.60 -14.20 6.79
N GLY A 191 11.05 -15.42 6.93
CA GLY A 191 11.71 -16.60 7.49
C GLY A 191 12.95 -17.05 6.70
N LEU A 192 13.11 -16.61 5.45
CA LEU A 192 14.35 -16.76 4.67
C LEU A 192 15.52 -15.90 5.20
N LYS A 193 15.43 -15.35 6.40
CA LYS A 193 16.36 -14.47 7.09
C LYS A 193 16.31 -13.03 6.58
N LEU A 194 15.81 -12.14 7.42
CA LEU A 194 15.84 -10.70 7.15
C LEU A 194 17.27 -10.17 7.21
N TYR A 195 17.63 -9.30 6.28
CA TYR A 195 18.88 -8.57 6.28
C TYR A 195 18.82 -7.45 7.31
N ASP A 196 19.64 -7.55 8.36
CA ASP A 196 19.62 -6.64 9.51
C ASP A 196 20.52 -5.42 9.26
N ASN A 197 20.03 -4.49 8.48
CA ASN A 197 20.67 -3.21 8.20
C ASN A 197 19.64 -2.10 8.17
N LYS A 198 19.53 -1.37 9.30
CA LYS A 198 18.53 -0.30 9.46
C LYS A 198 18.64 0.78 8.37
N ARG A 199 19.86 1.18 7.99
CA ARG A 199 20.08 2.21 6.97
C ARG A 199 19.51 1.80 5.61
N ILE A 200 19.73 0.55 5.20
CA ILE A 200 19.16 0.00 3.97
C ILE A 200 17.66 -0.18 4.10
N LEU A 201 17.18 -0.66 5.24
CA LEU A 201 15.76 -0.84 5.50
C LEU A 201 15.01 0.51 5.41
N ASP A 202 15.50 1.54 6.06
CA ASP A 202 14.90 2.88 5.99
C ASP A 202 14.92 3.39 4.54
N TYR A 203 16.04 3.24 3.85
CA TYR A 203 16.20 3.72 2.48
C TYR A 203 15.22 3.08 1.49
N ILE A 204 15.06 1.76 1.49
CA ILE A 204 14.08 1.12 0.62
C ILE A 204 12.63 1.51 0.96
N ASN A 205 12.34 1.79 2.24
CA ASN A 205 11.04 2.28 2.66
C ASN A 205 10.81 3.75 2.25
N LEU A 206 11.86 4.59 2.22
CA LEU A 206 11.78 5.97 1.70
C LEU A 206 11.42 5.96 0.22
N VAL A 207 12.17 5.23 -0.61
CA VAL A 207 11.90 5.10 -2.05
C VAL A 207 10.54 4.46 -2.29
N GLY A 208 10.21 3.38 -1.57
CA GLY A 208 8.95 2.67 -1.72
C GLY A 208 7.74 3.52 -1.39
N ASN A 209 7.74 4.24 -0.26
CA ASN A 209 6.60 5.07 0.13
C ASN A 209 6.45 6.31 -0.78
N LEU A 210 7.53 6.81 -1.38
CA LEU A 210 7.45 7.85 -2.41
C LEU A 210 6.65 7.36 -3.63
N LEU A 211 6.91 6.12 -4.07
CA LEU A 211 6.17 5.49 -5.17
C LEU A 211 4.72 5.17 -4.79
N VAL A 212 4.47 4.78 -3.54
CA VAL A 212 3.12 4.58 -3.01
C VAL A 212 2.30 5.86 -3.09
N GLU A 213 2.86 7.01 -2.67
CA GLU A 213 2.20 8.32 -2.80
C GLU A 213 1.86 8.66 -4.26
N ALA A 214 2.72 8.28 -5.20
CA ALA A 214 2.53 8.53 -6.63
C ALA A 214 1.58 7.50 -7.30
N SER A 215 1.15 6.46 -6.58
CA SER A 215 0.29 5.38 -7.07
C SER A 215 -1.17 5.59 -6.69
N PRO A 216 -2.10 4.84 -7.30
CA PRO A 216 -3.48 4.84 -6.85
C PRO A 216 -3.69 4.22 -5.46
N GLY A 217 -2.70 3.52 -4.92
CA GLY A 217 -2.70 2.91 -3.59
C GLY A 217 -2.13 3.81 -2.49
N TYR A 218 -2.09 5.14 -2.66
CA TYR A 218 -1.43 6.08 -1.76
C TYR A 218 -1.93 6.00 -0.31
N ASP A 219 -3.11 5.48 -0.06
CA ASP A 219 -3.74 5.34 1.26
C ASP A 219 -3.61 3.93 1.85
N LEU A 220 -3.06 2.97 1.11
CA LEU A 220 -2.72 1.63 1.59
C LEU A 220 -1.37 1.65 2.32
N SER A 221 -1.26 0.90 3.42
CA SER A 221 0.00 0.75 4.14
C SER A 221 0.94 -0.19 3.40
N PHE A 222 2.17 0.27 3.17
CA PHE A 222 3.24 -0.54 2.60
C PHE A 222 4.44 -0.61 3.54
N LYS A 223 5.10 -1.76 3.57
CA LYS A 223 6.34 -1.98 4.32
C LYS A 223 7.29 -2.81 3.47
N PHE A 224 8.51 -2.33 3.34
CA PHE A 224 9.52 -2.93 2.48
C PHE A 224 10.63 -3.54 3.33
N PHE A 225 11.02 -4.78 3.02
CA PHE A 225 12.03 -5.52 3.76
C PHE A 225 13.06 -6.13 2.81
N VAL A 226 14.26 -6.39 3.32
CA VAL A 226 15.31 -7.10 2.61
C VAL A 226 15.47 -8.49 3.21
N ILE A 227 15.50 -9.51 2.36
CA ILE A 227 15.89 -10.86 2.74
C ILE A 227 17.35 -11.12 2.38
N ASP A 228 18.12 -11.71 3.31
CA ASP A 228 19.53 -12.01 3.16
C ASP A 228 19.75 -13.29 2.30
N GLN A 229 19.34 -13.19 1.02
CA GLN A 229 19.41 -14.26 0.06
C GLN A 229 20.14 -13.80 -1.21
N PRO A 230 20.97 -14.66 -1.82
CA PRO A 230 21.79 -14.29 -2.99
C PRO A 230 21.03 -14.27 -4.32
N PHE A 231 19.87 -14.88 -4.41
CA PHE A 231 19.09 -14.89 -5.64
C PHE A 231 18.57 -13.49 -5.99
N VAL A 232 18.24 -13.26 -7.27
CA VAL A 232 17.77 -11.97 -7.78
C VAL A 232 16.25 -12.04 -7.90
N ASN A 233 15.51 -11.58 -6.87
CA ASN A 233 14.06 -11.55 -6.88
C ASN A 233 13.46 -10.53 -5.91
N ALA A 234 12.17 -10.17 -6.13
CA ALA A 234 11.32 -9.43 -5.20
C ALA A 234 9.95 -10.12 -5.08
N PHE A 235 9.24 -9.86 -4.00
CA PHE A 235 7.96 -10.49 -3.70
C PHE A 235 6.99 -9.47 -3.10
N ALA A 236 5.80 -9.35 -3.68
CA ALA A 236 4.71 -8.55 -3.13
C ALA A 236 3.66 -9.46 -2.48
N CYS A 237 3.52 -9.37 -1.16
CA CYS A 237 2.44 -10.03 -0.42
C CYS A 237 1.16 -9.19 -0.49
N PRO A 238 -0.03 -9.80 -0.39
CA PRO A 238 -1.24 -9.07 -0.03
C PRO A 238 -1.00 -8.18 1.18
N SER A 239 -1.77 -7.12 1.33
CA SER A 239 -1.62 -6.13 2.43
C SER A 239 -0.32 -5.30 2.44
N GLY A 240 0.44 -5.27 1.33
CA GLY A 240 1.52 -4.29 1.13
C GLY A 240 2.87 -4.62 1.77
N TYR A 241 3.10 -5.87 2.20
CA TYR A 241 4.44 -6.32 2.56
C TYR A 241 5.22 -6.68 1.30
N ILE A 242 6.33 -5.98 1.05
CA ILE A 242 7.20 -6.19 -0.11
C ILE A 242 8.59 -6.59 0.37
N PHE A 243 9.13 -7.65 -0.21
CA PHE A 243 10.46 -8.16 0.07
C PHE A 243 11.34 -8.06 -1.16
N ILE A 244 12.60 -7.63 -0.95
CA ILE A 244 13.65 -7.61 -1.96
C ILE A 244 14.78 -8.49 -1.46
N SER A 245 15.30 -9.37 -2.31
CA SER A 245 16.50 -10.13 -1.97
C SER A 245 17.75 -9.25 -1.98
N LYS A 246 18.73 -9.57 -1.13
CA LYS A 246 20.02 -8.91 -1.12
C LYS A 246 20.73 -9.06 -2.49
N GLY A 247 20.57 -10.23 -3.13
CA GLY A 247 21.10 -10.44 -4.48
C GLY A 247 20.52 -9.47 -5.51
N LEU A 248 19.22 -9.17 -5.45
CA LEU A 248 18.63 -8.14 -6.32
C LEU A 248 19.16 -6.74 -6.01
N LEU A 249 19.29 -6.37 -4.73
CA LEU A 249 19.90 -5.07 -4.36
C LEU A 249 21.34 -4.94 -4.87
N GLN A 250 22.13 -6.01 -4.84
CA GLN A 250 23.49 -6.02 -5.39
C GLN A 250 23.49 -5.96 -6.93
N PHE A 251 22.44 -6.44 -7.57
CA PHE A 251 22.30 -6.44 -9.03
C PHE A 251 21.84 -5.07 -9.58
N ILE A 252 21.08 -4.30 -8.79
CA ILE A 252 20.60 -2.94 -9.10
C ILE A 252 21.79 -1.97 -9.20
N LYS A 253 21.75 -1.05 -10.15
CA LYS A 253 22.83 -0.10 -10.45
C LYS A 253 22.61 1.31 -9.89
N ASN A 254 21.34 1.74 -9.76
CA ASN A 254 20.97 3.08 -9.31
C ASN A 254 19.61 3.09 -8.64
N GLU A 255 19.23 4.21 -8.02
CA GLU A 255 17.95 4.34 -7.29
C GLU A 255 16.74 4.24 -8.23
N ALA A 256 16.86 4.68 -9.49
CA ALA A 256 15.74 4.59 -10.43
C ALA A 256 15.45 3.13 -10.85
N GLU A 257 16.44 2.24 -10.84
CA GLU A 257 16.20 0.79 -11.00
C GLU A 257 15.51 0.22 -9.76
N LEU A 258 15.93 0.62 -8.55
CA LEU A 258 15.20 0.25 -7.32
C LEU A 258 13.75 0.74 -7.38
N ALA A 259 13.53 2.00 -7.78
CA ALA A 259 12.19 2.56 -7.93
C ALA A 259 11.35 1.79 -8.96
N ALA A 260 11.95 1.34 -10.06
CA ALA A 260 11.25 0.55 -11.07
C ALA A 260 10.81 -0.82 -10.52
N VAL A 261 11.68 -1.52 -9.77
CA VAL A 261 11.33 -2.79 -9.11
C VAL A 261 10.25 -2.58 -8.05
N LEU A 262 10.43 -1.61 -7.16
CA LEU A 262 9.44 -1.34 -6.11
C LEU A 262 8.09 -0.92 -6.70
N GLY A 263 8.09 -0.10 -7.74
CA GLY A 263 6.88 0.31 -8.45
C GLY A 263 6.14 -0.87 -9.10
N HIS A 264 6.88 -1.83 -9.65
CA HIS A 264 6.35 -3.09 -10.17
C HIS A 264 5.66 -3.90 -9.06
N GLU A 265 6.29 -4.09 -7.91
CA GLU A 265 5.72 -4.82 -6.78
C GLU A 265 4.51 -4.08 -6.17
N ILE A 266 4.57 -2.75 -6.06
CA ILE A 266 3.43 -1.93 -5.63
C ILE A 266 2.25 -2.12 -6.59
N ALA A 267 2.49 -2.17 -7.91
CA ALA A 267 1.43 -2.41 -8.88
C ALA A 267 0.74 -3.75 -8.66
N HIS A 268 1.49 -4.81 -8.35
CA HIS A 268 0.89 -6.11 -8.03
C HIS A 268 -0.05 -6.06 -6.84
N VAL A 269 0.28 -5.32 -5.79
CA VAL A 269 -0.58 -5.16 -4.62
C VAL A 269 -1.80 -4.31 -4.93
N VAL A 270 -1.58 -3.11 -5.50
CA VAL A 270 -2.62 -2.11 -5.77
C VAL A 270 -3.67 -2.66 -6.75
N TYR A 271 -3.24 -3.38 -7.77
CA TYR A 271 -4.12 -3.99 -8.79
C TYR A 271 -4.52 -5.43 -8.46
N GLN A 272 -4.12 -5.95 -7.29
CA GLN A 272 -4.53 -7.27 -6.76
C GLN A 272 -4.26 -8.43 -7.73
N HIS A 273 -3.11 -8.41 -8.41
CA HIS A 273 -2.80 -9.38 -9.45
C HIS A 273 -2.82 -10.83 -8.95
N GLY A 274 -2.27 -11.07 -7.74
CA GLY A 274 -2.30 -12.40 -7.13
C GLY A 274 -3.71 -12.91 -6.86
N LEU A 275 -4.61 -12.05 -6.38
CA LEU A 275 -5.99 -12.41 -6.08
C LEU A 275 -6.81 -12.64 -7.35
N LYS A 276 -6.67 -11.77 -8.35
CA LYS A 276 -7.33 -11.92 -9.66
C LYS A 276 -6.93 -13.21 -10.39
N GLU A 277 -5.74 -13.70 -10.10
CA GLU A 277 -5.28 -14.99 -10.62
C GLU A 277 -5.97 -16.15 -9.92
N LEU A 278 -6.15 -16.06 -8.60
CA LEU A 278 -6.83 -17.07 -7.79
C LEU A 278 -8.32 -17.15 -8.06
N GLU A 279 -9.01 -16.00 -8.24
CA GLU A 279 -10.44 -15.96 -8.60
C GLU A 279 -10.77 -16.79 -9.85
N LYS A 280 -9.80 -16.96 -10.74
CA LYS A 280 -9.97 -17.80 -11.91
C LYS A 280 -9.81 -19.30 -11.64
N ARG A 281 -9.23 -19.66 -10.50
CA ARG A 281 -8.85 -21.03 -10.19
C ARG A 281 -9.78 -21.74 -9.21
N LYS A 282 -10.60 -21.04 -8.40
CA LYS A 282 -11.45 -21.67 -7.37
C LYS A 282 -12.81 -20.96 -7.16
N PRO A 283 -13.87 -21.71 -6.83
CA PRO A 283 -15.11 -21.15 -6.30
C PRO A 283 -14.89 -20.56 -4.91
N ILE A 284 -15.68 -19.54 -4.61
CA ILE A 284 -15.56 -18.65 -3.47
C ILE A 284 -15.76 -19.40 -2.16
N ILE A 285 -14.84 -19.21 -1.23
CA ILE A 285 -14.94 -19.67 0.16
C ILE A 285 -15.88 -18.73 0.92
N ILE A 286 -16.91 -19.29 1.53
CA ILE A 286 -17.86 -18.54 2.37
C ILE A 286 -17.25 -18.40 3.76
N ALA A 287 -16.35 -17.41 3.95
CA ALA A 287 -15.72 -17.13 5.25
C ALA A 287 -16.59 -16.22 6.15
N GLU A 288 -17.83 -15.91 5.75
CA GLU A 288 -18.73 -15.04 6.51
C GLU A 288 -19.01 -15.56 7.93
N ASP A 289 -19.08 -16.86 8.10
CA ASP A 289 -19.32 -17.50 9.41
C ASP A 289 -18.06 -17.59 10.29
N ALA A 290 -16.88 -17.65 9.71
CA ALA A 290 -15.64 -17.85 10.48
C ALA A 290 -15.28 -16.62 11.35
N PHE A 291 -15.56 -15.41 10.87
CA PHE A 291 -15.26 -14.17 11.60
C PHE A 291 -16.25 -13.85 12.71
N SER A 292 -17.55 -14.15 12.51
CA SER A 292 -18.56 -13.95 13.53
C SER A 292 -18.40 -14.94 14.69
N GLN A 293 -17.79 -16.09 14.42
CA GLN A 293 -17.64 -17.18 15.38
C GLN A 293 -16.35 -17.11 16.21
N LEU A 294 -15.31 -16.44 15.72
CA LEU A 294 -14.05 -16.22 16.49
C LEU A 294 -14.24 -15.38 17.76
N ASN A 295 -15.35 -14.63 17.86
CA ASN A 295 -15.67 -13.77 19.01
C ASN A 295 -16.75 -14.34 19.96
N SER A 296 -17.23 -15.56 19.72
CA SER A 296 -18.21 -16.20 20.62
C SER A 296 -17.66 -17.55 21.09
N GLU A 297 -17.66 -17.79 22.40
CA GLU A 297 -17.45 -19.12 23.00
C GLU A 297 -18.52 -20.07 22.45
N LEU A 298 -18.14 -21.07 21.65
CA LEU A 298 -19.05 -21.91 20.90
C LEU A 298 -19.23 -23.30 21.53
N PRO A 299 -20.46 -23.84 21.52
CA PRO A 299 -20.72 -25.24 21.87
C PRO A 299 -20.14 -26.22 20.83
N GLN A 300 -19.82 -27.45 21.31
CA GLN A 300 -19.10 -28.50 20.55
C GLN A 300 -19.72 -28.95 19.22
N GLU A 301 -21.01 -28.77 18.97
CA GLU A 301 -21.69 -29.24 17.74
C GLU A 301 -21.36 -28.40 16.47
N LYS A 302 -20.76 -27.21 16.60
CA LYS A 302 -20.34 -26.37 15.46
C LYS A 302 -18.91 -26.63 15.00
N ASN A 303 -18.21 -27.55 15.65
CA ASN A 303 -16.77 -27.77 15.48
C ASN A 303 -16.39 -28.30 14.08
N ASP A 304 -17.22 -29.11 13.43
CA ASP A 304 -16.87 -29.73 12.13
C ASP A 304 -17.05 -28.73 10.97
N ARG A 305 -18.08 -27.91 11.02
CA ARG A 305 -18.29 -26.84 10.02
C ARG A 305 -17.22 -25.75 10.14
N PHE A 306 -16.83 -25.43 11.37
CA PHE A 306 -15.73 -24.51 11.66
C PHE A 306 -14.40 -25.03 11.13
N LYS A 307 -14.07 -26.31 11.37
CA LYS A 307 -12.86 -26.96 10.84
C LYS A 307 -12.82 -27.00 9.31
N ALA A 308 -13.97 -27.20 8.65
CA ALA A 308 -14.05 -27.16 7.19
C ALA A 308 -13.71 -25.78 6.64
N ILE A 309 -14.30 -24.71 7.21
CA ILE A 309 -14.00 -23.32 6.84
C ILE A 309 -12.53 -22.98 7.11
N GLU A 310 -11.98 -23.46 8.23
CA GLU A 310 -10.57 -23.31 8.57
C GLU A 310 -9.65 -23.92 7.52
N SER A 311 -9.94 -25.17 7.11
CA SER A 311 -9.16 -25.86 6.08
C SER A 311 -9.20 -25.13 4.74
N GLU A 312 -10.36 -24.60 4.34
CA GLU A 312 -10.51 -23.84 3.12
C GLU A 312 -9.72 -22.52 3.12
N LEU A 313 -9.68 -21.82 4.27
CA LEU A 313 -8.87 -20.60 4.43
C LEU A 313 -7.37 -20.90 4.41
N ASP A 314 -6.96 -22.02 4.98
CA ASP A 314 -5.58 -22.48 4.98
C ASP A 314 -5.12 -22.83 3.56
N ASP A 315 -5.94 -23.57 2.81
CA ASP A 315 -5.70 -23.89 1.39
C ASP A 315 -5.64 -22.63 0.52
N PHE A 316 -6.51 -21.65 0.83
CA PHE A 316 -6.49 -20.36 0.17
C PHE A 316 -5.18 -19.60 0.43
N ALA A 317 -4.75 -19.48 1.69
CA ALA A 317 -3.50 -18.81 2.04
C ALA A 317 -2.29 -19.49 1.39
N LEU A 318 -2.27 -20.83 1.35
CA LEU A 318 -1.23 -21.59 0.66
C LEU A 318 -1.25 -21.32 -0.85
N SER A 319 -2.42 -21.30 -1.48
CA SER A 319 -2.56 -21.00 -2.91
C SER A 319 -2.10 -19.57 -3.26
N VAL A 320 -2.36 -18.60 -2.38
CA VAL A 320 -1.84 -17.22 -2.52
C VAL A 320 -0.31 -17.22 -2.46
N TYR A 321 0.25 -17.93 -1.46
CA TYR A 321 1.70 -18.05 -1.31
C TYR A 321 2.35 -18.67 -2.54
N GLU A 322 1.83 -19.80 -3.01
CA GLU A 322 2.32 -20.49 -4.21
C GLU A 322 2.25 -19.59 -5.45
N THR A 323 1.16 -18.84 -5.64
CA THR A 323 1.04 -17.88 -6.75
C THR A 323 2.10 -16.78 -6.69
N ILE A 324 2.43 -16.29 -5.51
CA ILE A 324 3.48 -15.28 -5.32
C ILE A 324 4.86 -15.87 -5.65
N PHE A 325 5.12 -17.11 -5.23
CA PHE A 325 6.40 -17.79 -5.41
C PHE A 325 6.59 -18.38 -6.80
N SER A 326 5.52 -18.93 -7.39
CA SER A 326 5.55 -19.60 -8.72
C SER A 326 5.54 -18.64 -9.90
N GLY A 327 5.49 -17.32 -9.62
CA GLY A 327 5.35 -16.30 -10.65
C GLY A 327 3.91 -16.12 -11.12
N ARG A 328 3.65 -14.96 -11.70
CA ARG A 328 2.31 -14.54 -12.12
C ARG A 328 2.13 -14.70 -13.62
N LEU A 329 0.86 -14.70 -14.07
CA LEU A 329 0.57 -14.74 -15.50
C LEU A 329 1.24 -13.56 -16.23
N ALA A 330 1.81 -13.82 -17.40
CA ALA A 330 2.57 -12.85 -18.19
C ALA A 330 1.84 -11.51 -18.40
N LYS A 331 0.49 -11.53 -18.54
CA LYS A 331 -0.29 -10.30 -18.67
C LYS A 331 -0.21 -9.39 -17.44
N TYR A 332 -0.14 -9.95 -16.23
CA TYR A 332 -0.02 -9.18 -14.99
C TYR A 332 1.39 -8.65 -14.80
N GLU A 333 2.41 -9.40 -15.28
CA GLU A 333 3.78 -8.93 -15.32
C GLU A 333 3.94 -7.71 -16.25
N PHE A 334 3.33 -7.76 -17.45
CA PHE A 334 3.35 -6.63 -18.40
C PHE A 334 2.60 -5.41 -17.85
N GLU A 335 1.47 -5.62 -17.18
CA GLU A 335 0.73 -4.55 -16.53
C GLU A 335 1.54 -3.93 -15.40
N ALA A 336 2.17 -4.74 -14.55
CA ALA A 336 2.98 -4.29 -13.44
C ALA A 336 4.24 -3.52 -13.91
N ASP A 337 4.92 -3.99 -14.95
CA ASP A 337 6.05 -3.29 -15.56
C ASP A 337 5.66 -1.89 -16.05
N ARG A 338 4.54 -1.79 -16.76
CA ARG A 338 4.03 -0.52 -17.28
C ARG A 338 3.60 0.43 -16.16
N LEU A 339 2.91 -0.08 -15.14
CA LEU A 339 2.43 0.71 -14.00
C LEU A 339 3.60 1.16 -13.13
N GLY A 340 4.54 0.27 -12.84
CA GLY A 340 5.75 0.60 -12.09
C GLY A 340 6.56 1.70 -12.76
N MET A 341 6.68 1.65 -14.09
CA MET A 341 7.31 2.71 -14.87
C MET A 341 6.54 4.05 -14.76
N ILE A 342 5.20 4.02 -14.74
CA ILE A 342 4.38 5.21 -14.53
C ILE A 342 4.61 5.77 -13.12
N PHE A 343 4.59 4.95 -12.08
CA PHE A 343 4.79 5.40 -10.70
C PHE A 343 6.20 6.02 -10.53
N ALA A 344 7.24 5.37 -11.07
CA ALA A 344 8.59 5.89 -11.07
C ALA A 344 8.69 7.26 -11.79
N ALA A 345 8.11 7.37 -12.99
CA ALA A 345 8.10 8.62 -13.75
C ALA A 345 7.36 9.76 -13.03
N ARG A 346 6.28 9.45 -12.32
CA ARG A 346 5.53 10.43 -11.50
C ARG A 346 6.35 10.97 -10.33
N CYS A 347 7.33 10.20 -9.85
CA CYS A 347 8.30 10.62 -8.84
C CYS A 347 9.55 11.27 -9.44
N GLY A 348 9.63 11.41 -10.77
CA GLY A 348 10.79 12.01 -11.45
C GLY A 348 11.96 11.05 -11.68
N TYR A 349 11.79 9.74 -11.45
CA TYR A 349 12.78 8.71 -11.80
C TYR A 349 12.79 8.42 -13.30
N THR A 350 13.96 8.04 -13.82
CA THR A 350 14.13 7.65 -15.23
C THR A 350 13.26 6.43 -15.59
N PRO A 351 12.27 6.56 -16.48
CA PRO A 351 11.28 5.50 -16.71
C PRO A 351 11.84 4.21 -17.31
N GLY A 352 12.92 4.28 -18.12
CA GLY A 352 13.47 3.13 -18.84
C GLY A 352 14.28 2.14 -17.99
N ARG A 353 14.46 2.38 -16.70
CA ARG A 353 15.38 1.61 -15.87
C ARG A 353 14.95 0.15 -15.63
N MET A 354 13.66 -0.14 -15.66
CA MET A 354 13.19 -1.54 -15.67
C MET A 354 13.68 -2.29 -16.92
N ALA A 355 13.63 -1.65 -18.09
CA ALA A 355 14.15 -2.26 -19.32
C ALA A 355 15.65 -2.53 -19.25
N ASP A 356 16.45 -1.61 -18.67
CA ASP A 356 17.89 -1.81 -18.48
C ASP A 356 18.20 -2.97 -17.52
N LEU A 357 17.43 -3.09 -16.43
CA LEU A 357 17.50 -4.22 -15.50
C LEU A 357 17.17 -5.53 -16.22
N LEU A 358 16.05 -5.60 -16.95
CA LEU A 358 15.64 -6.79 -17.70
C LEU A 358 16.66 -7.19 -18.77
N LYS A 359 17.28 -6.23 -19.49
CA LYS A 359 18.38 -6.52 -20.42
C LYS A 359 19.55 -7.25 -19.76
N ARG A 360 19.90 -6.85 -18.55
CA ARG A 360 20.96 -7.52 -17.80
C ARG A 360 20.52 -8.89 -17.31
N LEU A 361 19.27 -9.03 -16.85
CA LEU A 361 18.72 -10.31 -16.44
C LEU A 361 18.69 -11.33 -17.58
N VAL A 362 18.25 -10.93 -18.78
CA VAL A 362 18.25 -11.80 -19.98
C VAL A 362 19.66 -12.25 -20.34
N ARG A 363 20.68 -11.38 -20.16
CA ARG A 363 22.08 -11.70 -20.47
C ARG A 363 22.77 -12.54 -19.40
N SER A 364 22.34 -12.42 -18.15
CA SER A 364 22.95 -13.17 -17.05
C SER A 364 22.38 -14.58 -17.00
N ARG A 365 23.18 -15.57 -17.37
CA ARG A 365 22.81 -17.01 -17.27
C ARG A 365 22.56 -17.47 -15.81
N THR A 366 22.83 -16.63 -14.83
CA THR A 366 22.73 -16.91 -13.39
C THR A 366 21.29 -17.10 -12.89
N LEU A 367 20.29 -16.81 -13.72
CA LEU A 367 18.86 -16.96 -13.38
C LEU A 367 18.25 -18.27 -13.90
N SER A 368 19.05 -19.19 -14.44
CA SER A 368 18.55 -20.43 -15.04
C SER A 368 17.91 -21.40 -14.04
N ASP A 369 18.13 -21.20 -12.74
CA ASP A 369 17.59 -22.08 -11.69
C ASP A 369 16.26 -21.58 -11.08
N ASN A 370 15.77 -20.42 -11.53
CA ASN A 370 14.50 -19.88 -11.04
C ASN A 370 13.41 -20.15 -12.09
N GLU A 371 12.58 -21.15 -11.86
CA GLU A 371 11.48 -21.58 -12.74
C GLU A 371 10.48 -20.45 -13.09
N HIS A 372 10.58 -19.30 -12.41
CA HIS A 372 9.57 -18.25 -12.41
C HIS A 372 9.82 -17.10 -13.38
N TYR A 373 11.08 -16.90 -13.82
CA TYR A 373 11.41 -15.87 -14.80
C TYR A 373 12.33 -16.46 -15.88
N THR A 374 11.74 -17.24 -16.79
CA THR A 374 12.50 -17.77 -17.90
C THR A 374 13.10 -16.63 -18.74
N PRO A 375 14.27 -16.82 -19.35
CA PRO A 375 14.86 -15.83 -20.27
C PRO A 375 13.88 -15.36 -21.35
N GLU A 376 12.99 -16.24 -21.81
CA GLU A 376 11.96 -15.95 -22.80
C GLU A 376 10.89 -15.01 -22.27
N GLN A 377 10.42 -15.21 -21.03
CA GLN A 377 9.45 -14.31 -20.39
C GLN A 377 10.06 -12.93 -20.16
N ASN A 378 11.28 -12.87 -19.66
CA ASN A 378 12.01 -11.61 -19.49
C ASN A 378 12.23 -10.90 -20.82
N GLN A 379 12.54 -11.64 -21.89
CA GLN A 379 12.67 -11.06 -23.23
C GLN A 379 11.33 -10.49 -23.74
N LYS A 380 10.20 -11.16 -23.49
CA LYS A 380 8.86 -10.65 -23.85
C LYS A 380 8.53 -9.37 -23.04
N ARG A 381 8.82 -9.35 -21.74
CA ARG A 381 8.68 -8.16 -20.89
C ARG A 381 9.51 -7.00 -21.43
N LEU A 382 10.78 -7.24 -21.72
CA LEU A 382 11.70 -6.25 -22.29
C LEU A 382 11.15 -5.67 -23.59
N ASN A 383 10.74 -6.52 -24.53
CA ASN A 383 10.21 -6.09 -25.83
C ASN A 383 8.96 -5.21 -25.68
N ASN A 384 8.08 -5.50 -24.70
CA ASN A 384 6.89 -4.68 -24.42
C ASN A 384 7.28 -3.32 -23.83
N LEU A 385 8.22 -3.28 -22.89
CA LEU A 385 8.68 -2.02 -22.31
C LEU A 385 9.39 -1.14 -23.35
N GLU A 386 10.22 -1.74 -24.22
CA GLU A 386 10.89 -1.00 -25.28
C GLU A 386 9.89 -0.37 -26.26
N LYS A 387 8.84 -1.09 -26.64
CA LYS A 387 7.74 -0.53 -27.45
C LYS A 387 7.08 0.66 -26.77
N GLU A 388 6.76 0.54 -25.48
CA GLU A 388 6.15 1.63 -24.69
C GLU A 388 7.08 2.85 -24.62
N LEU A 389 8.38 2.65 -24.44
CA LEU A 389 9.39 3.71 -24.31
C LEU A 389 9.66 4.48 -25.61
N HIS A 390 9.26 3.99 -26.77
CA HIS A 390 9.35 4.74 -28.03
C HIS A 390 8.45 5.96 -28.07
N SER A 391 7.42 6.03 -27.23
CA SER A 391 6.53 7.19 -27.14
C SER A 391 7.26 8.42 -26.58
N ASN A 392 7.02 9.59 -27.19
CA ASN A 392 7.60 10.86 -26.76
C ASN A 392 7.22 11.25 -25.32
N LYS A 393 6.15 10.70 -24.76
CA LYS A 393 5.77 10.95 -23.36
C LYS A 393 6.85 10.53 -22.35
N TRP A 394 7.77 9.60 -22.70
CA TRP A 394 8.82 9.13 -21.84
C TRP A 394 10.14 9.90 -21.93
N LYS A 395 10.24 10.87 -22.84
CA LYS A 395 11.42 11.73 -22.99
C LYS A 395 11.34 12.92 -22.05
N GLY A 396 12.44 13.32 -21.42
CA GLY A 396 12.48 14.51 -20.55
C GLY A 396 13.58 14.42 -19.50
N HIS A 397 13.54 15.38 -18.57
CA HIS A 397 14.48 15.40 -17.45
C HIS A 397 13.97 14.47 -16.34
N PHE A 398 14.66 13.40 -16.15
CA PHE A 398 14.45 12.41 -15.10
C PHE A 398 15.77 12.16 -14.38
N ASN A 399 15.72 11.56 -13.19
CA ASN A 399 16.91 11.37 -12.37
C ASN A 399 17.10 9.90 -12.02
N ASP A 400 18.32 9.45 -12.00
CA ASP A 400 18.72 8.11 -11.54
C ASP A 400 19.13 8.12 -10.06
N PHE A 401 19.38 9.29 -9.48
CA PHE A 401 19.87 9.50 -8.12
C PHE A 401 21.08 8.61 -7.77
N GLN A 402 22.03 8.50 -8.71
CA GLN A 402 23.21 7.63 -8.60
C GLN A 402 24.03 7.87 -7.34
N GLN A 403 24.32 9.14 -7.01
CA GLN A 403 25.11 9.49 -5.82
C GLN A 403 24.42 9.07 -4.52
N ARG A 404 23.11 9.24 -4.45
CA ARG A 404 22.31 8.81 -3.30
C ARG A 404 22.32 7.29 -3.18
N TRP A 405 22.09 6.57 -4.28
CA TRP A 405 22.23 5.11 -4.35
C TRP A 405 23.59 4.64 -3.83
N ASP A 406 24.66 5.17 -4.36
CA ASP A 406 26.03 4.78 -3.99
C ASP A 406 26.32 5.04 -2.51
N SER A 407 25.79 6.13 -1.95
CA SER A 407 25.97 6.45 -0.54
C SER A 407 25.29 5.44 0.39
N TYR A 408 24.09 4.96 0.04
CA TYR A 408 23.36 3.98 0.84
C TYR A 408 23.88 2.55 0.67
N THR A 409 24.34 2.18 -0.52
CA THR A 409 24.69 0.80 -0.88
C THR A 409 26.18 0.48 -0.80
N LYS A 410 27.02 1.45 -0.39
CA LYS A 410 28.47 1.30 -0.29
C LYS A 410 28.93 0.02 0.43
N ASN A 411 28.20 -0.42 1.43
CA ASN A 411 28.52 -1.61 2.25
C ASN A 411 27.70 -2.85 1.88
N LEU A 412 26.95 -2.83 0.77
CA LEU A 412 26.22 -3.98 0.26
C LEU A 412 27.08 -4.95 -0.56
N LYS A 413 28.22 -4.48 -1.01
CA LYS A 413 29.17 -5.22 -1.87
C LYS A 413 30.04 -6.18 -1.07
#